data_5b4924e3b0ba0429604f31b41c2fd0b8
#
_entry.id   5b4924e3b0ba0429604f31b41c2fd0b8
#
_cell.length_a   1.000
_cell.length_b   1.000
_cell.length_c   1.000
_cell.angle_alpha   90.00
_cell.angle_beta   90.00
_cell.angle_gamma   90.00
#
_symmetry.space_group_name_H-M   'P 1'
#
loop_
_entity.id
_entity.type
_entity.pdbx_description
1 polymer ?
#
loop_
_entity_poly.entity_id
_entity_poly.type
_entity_poly.pdbx_seq_one_letter_code
_entity_poly.pdbx_strand_id
1 'polypeptide(L)'
;DLVRSRGLGDVYKRQAEDVSEPLTWISADRIRVYPEDRFSFKNLTLHYGGVPFFYFPYLSHSLNPEVGYLPLPGMRSIWGPYLLNEYGFLLGEKWSDNGMPSADYLGTLHVDYRTRRGFAYGLDIRDVLLEKDCPDMTGLSFYKTHDKGVKINAGDDEYREHLDPDRWRLALQQMWSHRVNARTDWRLKANVNMLSDEYMLRDFYPEIYQRNSSPDNTVLLSRTDDTNDFSLLQRFVPNNFYMADQRTEFSYERIKSPIFRSPVMYES
;
A
#
# COMPACT_ATOMS: atom_id res chain seq x y z
N ASP A 1 22.00 26.92 21.79
CA ASP A 1 22.76 25.85 21.14
C ASP A 1 21.89 25.18 20.08
N LEU A 2 22.16 25.52 18.82
CA LEU A 2 21.51 24.92 17.66
C LEU A 2 22.07 23.51 17.48
N VAL A 3 21.31 22.51 17.91
CA VAL A 3 21.62 21.14 17.54
C VAL A 3 21.21 20.93 16.08
N ARG A 4 22.18 21.01 15.17
CA ARG A 4 22.00 20.62 13.78
C ARG A 4 21.91 19.09 13.72
N SER A 5 20.69 18.56 13.57
CA SER A 5 20.50 17.15 13.27
C SER A 5 20.91 16.88 11.83
N ARG A 6 22.01 16.17 11.64
CA ARG A 6 22.46 15.67 10.34
C ARG A 6 21.78 14.34 10.06
N GLY A 7 21.03 14.28 8.95
CA GLY A 7 20.76 13.03 8.26
C GLY A 7 19.56 12.19 8.72
N LEU A 8 18.40 12.52 8.23
CA LEU A 8 17.32 11.56 7.99
C LEU A 8 16.95 11.67 6.50
N GLY A 9 17.73 11.04 5.65
CA GLY A 9 17.47 11.13 4.21
C GLY A 9 18.43 10.36 3.33
N ASP A 10 19.07 9.33 3.85
CA ASP A 10 20.09 8.67 3.02
C ASP A 10 19.99 7.14 3.04
N VAL A 11 18.90 6.62 2.46
CA VAL A 11 18.87 5.21 2.07
C VAL A 11 18.87 5.02 0.54
N TYR A 12 18.66 6.06 -0.27
CA TYR A 12 18.50 5.87 -1.73
C TYR A 12 19.16 6.93 -2.64
N LYS A 13 20.25 7.61 -2.25
CA LYS A 13 21.01 8.41 -3.22
C LYS A 13 22.49 8.04 -3.21
N ARG A 14 22.93 7.45 -4.32
CA ARG A 14 24.35 7.23 -4.68
C ARG A 14 25.07 8.52 -5.11
N GLN A 15 24.70 9.68 -4.58
CA GLN A 15 25.48 10.90 -4.68
C GLN A 15 25.70 11.39 -3.27
N ALA A 16 26.98 11.39 -2.85
CA ALA A 16 27.38 12.03 -1.60
C ALA A 16 27.05 13.52 -1.73
N GLU A 17 25.96 13.97 -1.10
CA GLU A 17 25.75 15.39 -0.89
C GLU A 17 26.89 15.89 0.00
N ASP A 18 27.44 17.04 -0.33
CA ASP A 18 28.44 17.68 0.52
C ASP A 18 27.77 17.99 1.87
N VAL A 19 28.22 17.30 2.91
CA VAL A 19 27.68 17.40 4.26
C VAL A 19 27.86 18.81 4.84
N SER A 20 28.74 19.60 4.28
CA SER A 20 28.97 20.99 4.69
C SER A 20 27.91 21.95 4.17
N GLU A 21 27.27 21.65 3.00
CA GLU A 21 26.21 22.45 2.40
C GLU A 21 25.06 21.56 1.89
N PRO A 22 24.25 21.00 2.79
CA PRO A 22 23.17 20.13 2.38
C PRO A 22 22.12 20.89 1.58
N LEU A 23 21.71 20.35 0.42
CA LEU A 23 20.67 20.93 -0.42
C LEU A 23 19.32 20.97 0.30
N THR A 24 19.05 19.98 1.12
CA THR A 24 17.85 19.89 1.95
C THR A 24 18.22 19.78 3.42
N TRP A 25 17.60 20.60 4.25
CA TRP A 25 17.80 20.56 5.68
C TRP A 25 16.57 20.99 6.44
N ILE A 26 16.52 20.66 7.72
CA ILE A 26 15.44 21.01 8.63
C ILE A 26 15.94 21.90 9.76
N SER A 27 15.13 22.87 10.15
CA SER A 27 15.33 23.62 11.39
C SER A 27 14.11 23.48 12.29
N ALA A 28 14.31 23.46 13.59
CA ALA A 28 13.23 23.44 14.58
C ALA A 28 13.68 24.19 15.83
N ASP A 29 12.75 24.90 16.49
CA ASP A 29 13.03 25.59 17.76
C ASP A 29 13.29 24.59 18.89
N ARG A 30 12.61 23.47 18.85
CA ARG A 30 12.77 22.41 19.86
C ARG A 30 12.55 21.03 19.25
N ILE A 31 13.45 20.12 19.55
CA ILE A 31 13.36 18.70 19.25
C ILE A 31 13.31 17.96 20.58
N ARG A 32 12.30 17.11 20.76
CA ARG A 32 12.21 16.17 21.90
C ARG A 32 12.26 14.76 21.35
N VAL A 33 13.11 13.95 21.93
CA VAL A 33 13.24 12.53 21.63
C VAL A 33 12.64 11.78 22.82
N TYR A 34 11.64 10.96 22.56
CA TYR A 34 11.11 10.00 23.52
C TYR A 34 11.70 8.65 23.14
N PRO A 35 12.63 8.10 23.95
CA PRO A 35 13.28 6.84 23.61
C PRO A 35 12.26 5.75 23.31
N GLU A 36 12.51 5.01 22.23
CA GLU A 36 11.68 3.87 21.76
C GLU A 36 10.22 4.21 21.38
N ASP A 37 9.83 5.48 21.40
CA ASP A 37 8.46 5.90 21.09
C ASP A 37 8.41 6.85 19.88
N ARG A 38 8.89 8.11 20.04
CA ARG A 38 8.68 9.15 19.03
C ARG A 38 9.65 10.31 19.10
N PHE A 39 9.71 11.07 18.01
CA PHE A 39 10.27 12.42 17.97
C PHE A 39 9.14 13.46 17.94
N SER A 40 9.33 14.57 18.63
CA SER A 40 8.46 15.74 18.46
C SER A 40 9.26 16.99 18.15
N PHE A 41 8.75 17.76 17.21
CA PHE A 41 9.35 19.01 16.72
C PHE A 41 8.39 20.15 16.99
N LYS A 42 8.92 21.29 17.44
CA LYS A 42 8.18 22.52 17.54
C LYS A 42 8.76 23.53 16.55
N ASN A 43 7.90 24.19 15.77
CA ASN A 43 8.26 25.15 14.73
C ASN A 43 9.28 24.55 13.74
N LEU A 44 8.94 23.38 13.18
CA LEU A 44 9.76 22.72 12.17
C LEU A 44 9.65 23.44 10.84
N THR A 45 10.77 23.78 10.23
CA THR A 45 10.85 24.36 8.89
C THR A 45 11.71 23.47 8.00
N LEU A 46 11.20 23.13 6.83
CA LEU A 46 11.95 22.44 5.78
C LEU A 46 12.56 23.47 4.83
N HIS A 47 13.82 23.29 4.51
CA HIS A 47 14.58 24.17 3.64
C HIS A 47 15.11 23.42 2.43
N TYR A 48 15.09 24.08 1.28
CA TYR A 48 15.71 23.60 0.04
C TYR A 48 16.57 24.72 -0.56
N GLY A 49 17.87 24.48 -0.76
CA GLY A 49 18.80 25.47 -1.26
C GLY A 49 18.83 26.77 -0.44
N GLY A 50 18.59 26.69 0.87
CA GLY A 50 18.52 27.86 1.75
C GLY A 50 17.14 28.54 1.80
N VAL A 51 16.18 28.18 0.98
CA VAL A 51 14.82 28.73 0.96
C VAL A 51 13.90 27.89 1.82
N PRO A 52 13.19 28.47 2.82
CA PRO A 52 12.17 27.76 3.56
C PRO A 52 10.97 27.48 2.64
N PHE A 53 10.56 26.24 2.50
CA PHE A 53 9.43 25.87 1.61
C PHE A 53 8.26 25.22 2.34
N PHE A 54 8.48 24.76 3.57
CA PHE A 54 7.41 24.15 4.38
C PHE A 54 7.60 24.42 5.87
N TYR A 55 6.49 24.66 6.59
CA TYR A 55 6.50 24.96 8.02
C TYR A 55 5.43 24.17 8.76
N PHE A 56 5.82 23.56 9.88
CA PHE A 56 4.92 22.89 10.82
C PHE A 56 5.04 23.52 12.21
N PRO A 57 3.98 24.08 12.77
CA PRO A 57 3.99 24.58 14.15
C PRO A 57 4.33 23.50 15.17
N TYR A 58 3.83 22.29 14.91
CA TYR A 58 4.12 21.09 15.70
C TYR A 58 4.04 19.86 14.81
N LEU A 59 5.05 19.01 14.91
CA LEU A 59 5.10 17.72 14.25
C LEU A 59 5.55 16.67 15.28
N SER A 60 4.81 15.57 15.39
CA SER A 60 5.22 14.39 16.15
C SER A 60 5.24 13.20 15.22
N HIS A 61 6.34 12.47 15.22
CA HIS A 61 6.54 11.31 14.38
C HIS A 61 7.02 10.13 15.24
N SER A 62 6.37 8.98 15.08
CA SER A 62 6.78 7.76 15.78
C SER A 62 8.13 7.26 15.27
N LEU A 63 8.88 6.55 16.11
CA LEU A 63 10.08 5.82 15.67
C LEU A 63 9.75 4.66 14.72
N ASN A 64 8.53 4.14 14.78
CA ASN A 64 7.99 3.33 13.70
C ASN A 64 7.67 4.28 12.53
N PRO A 65 8.38 4.20 11.38
CA PRO A 65 8.23 5.13 10.27
C PRO A 65 6.84 5.13 9.64
N GLU A 66 6.04 4.11 9.91
CA GLU A 66 4.70 3.94 9.35
C GLU A 66 3.59 4.46 10.28
N VAL A 67 3.92 4.86 11.52
CA VAL A 67 2.95 5.33 12.53
C VAL A 67 3.11 6.81 12.78
N GLY A 68 1.97 7.51 12.82
CA GLY A 68 1.90 8.95 13.04
C GLY A 68 1.69 9.72 11.73
N TYR A 69 1.85 11.02 11.81
CA TYR A 69 1.63 11.92 10.68
C TYR A 69 2.86 12.05 9.80
N LEU A 70 2.72 11.71 8.54
CA LEU A 70 3.75 11.79 7.52
C LEU A 70 3.27 12.68 6.36
N PRO A 71 3.68 13.94 6.29
CA PRO A 71 3.45 14.80 5.14
C PRO A 71 4.52 14.56 4.06
N LEU A 72 4.08 14.34 2.83
CA LEU A 72 4.93 14.12 1.65
C LEU A 72 4.69 15.23 0.62
N PRO A 73 5.40 16.36 0.72
CA PRO A 73 5.35 17.41 -0.29
C PRO A 73 6.13 16.97 -1.54
N GLY A 74 5.65 17.40 -2.70
CA GLY A 74 6.35 17.10 -3.95
C GLY A 74 5.76 17.83 -5.14
N MET A 75 6.30 17.52 -6.32
CA MET A 75 5.88 18.07 -7.59
C MET A 75 5.95 17.02 -8.69
N ARG A 76 4.86 16.86 -9.43
CA ARG A 76 4.78 16.01 -10.64
C ARG A 76 4.04 16.76 -11.73
N SER A 77 4.42 16.55 -13.00
CA SER A 77 3.78 17.24 -14.14
C SER A 77 2.27 17.04 -14.20
N ILE A 78 1.79 15.82 -13.93
CA ILE A 78 0.36 15.46 -13.96
C ILE A 78 -0.43 15.90 -12.73
N TRP A 79 0.23 16.13 -11.59
CA TRP A 79 -0.39 16.52 -10.32
C TRP A 79 -0.20 18.01 -10.00
N GLY A 80 0.82 18.65 -10.60
CA GLY A 80 1.35 19.93 -10.13
C GLY A 80 2.07 19.78 -8.80
N PRO A 81 2.33 20.87 -8.09
CA PRO A 81 2.69 20.82 -6.68
C PRO A 81 1.63 20.05 -5.87
N TYR A 82 2.07 19.21 -4.95
CA TYR A 82 1.17 18.39 -4.15
C TYR A 82 1.67 18.24 -2.72
N LEU A 83 0.74 17.94 -1.83
CA LEU A 83 0.98 17.50 -0.48
C LEU A 83 0.14 16.24 -0.22
N LEU A 84 0.81 15.11 -0.08
CA LEU A 84 0.16 13.89 0.36
C LEU A 84 0.31 13.84 1.88
N ASN A 85 -0.80 13.63 2.58
CA ASN A 85 -0.81 13.54 4.03
C ASN A 85 -1.27 12.14 4.42
N GLU A 86 -0.40 11.45 5.12
CA GLU A 86 -0.64 10.11 5.63
C GLU A 86 -0.65 10.15 7.16
N TYR A 87 -1.59 9.46 7.76
CA TYR A 87 -1.63 9.23 9.19
C TYR A 87 -1.73 7.75 9.49
N GLY A 88 -0.60 7.16 9.89
CA GLY A 88 -0.49 5.75 10.26
C GLY A 88 -0.89 5.51 11.71
N PHE A 89 -1.64 4.43 11.95
CA PHE A 89 -2.06 4.00 13.28
C PHE A 89 -2.13 2.47 13.35
N LEU A 90 -1.86 1.93 14.52
CA LEU A 90 -1.87 0.50 14.76
C LEU A 90 -3.27 0.04 15.21
N LEU A 91 -3.70 -1.12 14.70
CA LEU A 91 -4.96 -1.78 15.06
C LEU A 91 -4.66 -3.18 15.64
N GLY A 92 -5.39 -3.55 16.69
CA GLY A 92 -5.19 -4.85 17.33
C GLY A 92 -3.91 -4.93 18.17
N GLU A 93 -3.55 -3.81 18.83
CA GLU A 93 -2.35 -3.78 19.69
C GLU A 93 -2.41 -4.88 20.75
N LYS A 94 -1.41 -5.75 20.71
CA LYS A 94 -1.10 -6.71 21.79
C LYS A 94 0.25 -6.30 22.36
N TRP A 95 0.32 -6.20 23.67
CA TRP A 95 1.60 -6.06 24.34
C TRP A 95 2.33 -7.41 24.29
N SER A 96 3.44 -7.43 23.62
CA SER A 96 4.34 -8.59 23.63
C SER A 96 4.96 -8.71 25.03
N ASP A 97 5.29 -9.93 25.45
CA ASP A 97 6.01 -10.20 26.72
C ASP A 97 7.32 -9.41 26.85
N ASN A 98 7.86 -8.92 25.76
CA ASN A 98 9.07 -8.08 25.70
C ASN A 98 8.77 -6.57 25.87
N GLY A 99 7.52 -6.18 26.15
CA GLY A 99 7.13 -4.78 26.36
C GLY A 99 7.05 -3.94 25.08
N MET A 100 7.16 -4.56 23.89
CA MET A 100 6.98 -3.86 22.62
C MET A 100 5.54 -4.04 22.11
N PRO A 101 4.86 -2.98 21.67
CA PRO A 101 3.57 -3.11 21.04
C PRO A 101 3.74 -3.88 19.71
N SER A 102 3.05 -5.00 19.59
CA SER A 102 2.89 -5.71 18.33
C SER A 102 1.47 -5.47 17.84
N ALA A 103 1.32 -5.05 16.60
CA ALA A 103 0.02 -4.83 16.00
C ALA A 103 -0.23 -5.88 14.93
N ASP A 104 -1.48 -6.36 14.86
CA ASP A 104 -1.89 -7.27 13.81
C ASP A 104 -2.10 -6.52 12.48
N TYR A 105 -2.55 -5.27 12.55
CA TYR A 105 -2.84 -4.45 11.37
C TYR A 105 -2.28 -3.03 11.51
N LEU A 106 -1.87 -2.48 10.37
CA LEU A 106 -1.52 -1.07 10.22
C LEU A 106 -2.61 -0.38 9.39
N GLY A 107 -3.25 0.62 9.97
CA GLY A 107 -4.16 1.52 9.27
C GLY A 107 -3.42 2.77 8.81
N THR A 108 -3.72 3.26 7.61
CA THR A 108 -3.20 4.53 7.09
C THR A 108 -4.35 5.35 6.50
N LEU A 109 -4.58 6.53 7.08
CA LEU A 109 -5.51 7.51 6.53
C LEU A 109 -4.76 8.43 5.57
N HIS A 110 -5.37 8.69 4.42
CA HIS A 110 -4.86 9.61 3.40
C HIS A 110 -5.79 10.82 3.27
N VAL A 111 -5.21 12.01 3.29
CA VAL A 111 -5.89 13.27 2.97
C VAL A 111 -4.95 14.10 2.09
N ASP A 112 -5.08 13.93 0.79
CA ASP A 112 -4.14 14.43 -0.19
C ASP A 112 -4.67 15.67 -0.89
N TYR A 113 -3.76 16.56 -1.26
CA TYR A 113 -4.06 17.68 -2.12
C TYR A 113 -3.06 17.76 -3.28
N ARG A 114 -3.59 17.81 -4.50
CA ARG A 114 -2.83 18.00 -5.73
C ARG A 114 -3.37 19.22 -6.45
N THR A 115 -2.54 20.20 -6.73
CA THR A 115 -2.99 21.48 -7.29
C THR A 115 -3.75 21.34 -8.59
N ARG A 116 -3.36 20.38 -9.44
CA ARG A 116 -4.01 20.11 -10.74
C ARG A 116 -5.16 19.09 -10.66
N ARG A 117 -5.24 18.30 -9.59
CA ARG A 117 -6.23 17.20 -9.47
C ARG A 117 -7.27 17.47 -8.39
N GLY A 118 -6.95 18.23 -7.36
CA GLY A 118 -7.85 18.51 -6.25
C GLY A 118 -7.58 17.69 -5.00
N PHE A 119 -8.61 17.54 -4.18
CA PHE A 119 -8.55 16.78 -2.93
C PHE A 119 -8.87 15.31 -3.15
N ALA A 120 -8.21 14.49 -2.36
CA ALA A 120 -8.47 13.08 -2.27
C ALA A 120 -8.40 12.61 -0.83
N TYR A 121 -9.11 11.52 -0.52
CA TYR A 121 -9.04 10.86 0.78
C TYR A 121 -9.06 9.35 0.61
N GLY A 122 -8.47 8.65 1.55
CA GLY A 122 -8.35 7.21 1.49
C GLY A 122 -8.08 6.57 2.84
N LEU A 123 -8.17 5.25 2.84
CA LEU A 123 -7.86 4.40 3.99
C LEU A 123 -7.23 3.12 3.48
N ASP A 124 -6.05 2.81 4.00
CA ASP A 124 -5.40 1.52 3.82
C ASP A 124 -5.40 0.76 5.14
N ILE A 125 -5.65 -0.54 5.09
CA ILE A 125 -5.54 -1.45 6.23
C ILE A 125 -4.69 -2.63 5.76
N ARG A 126 -3.46 -2.74 6.27
CA ARG A 126 -2.49 -3.77 5.93
C ARG A 126 -2.33 -4.75 7.08
N ASP A 127 -2.26 -6.02 6.76
CA ASP A 127 -1.87 -7.08 7.70
C ASP A 127 -0.34 -7.16 7.75
N VAL A 128 0.25 -6.68 8.83
CA VAL A 128 1.71 -6.53 8.98
C VAL A 128 2.42 -7.87 8.94
N LEU A 129 1.80 -8.91 9.47
CA LEU A 129 2.38 -10.26 9.49
C LEU A 129 2.28 -10.92 8.12
N LEU A 130 1.13 -10.79 7.47
CA LEU A 130 0.90 -11.36 6.16
C LEU A 130 1.76 -10.69 5.07
N GLU A 131 1.91 -9.37 5.11
CA GLU A 131 2.73 -8.61 4.17
C GLU A 131 4.21 -9.02 4.22
N LYS A 132 4.72 -9.39 5.39
CA LYS A 132 6.09 -9.87 5.57
C LYS A 132 6.32 -11.19 4.85
N ASP A 133 5.36 -12.09 4.90
CA ASP A 133 5.44 -13.42 4.28
C ASP A 133 4.96 -13.44 2.82
N CYS A 134 4.04 -12.55 2.49
CA CYS A 134 3.41 -12.41 1.18
C CYS A 134 3.32 -10.94 0.76
N PRO A 135 4.38 -10.35 0.19
CA PRO A 135 4.43 -8.91 -0.15
C PRO A 135 3.34 -8.43 -1.13
N ASP A 136 2.75 -9.35 -1.90
CA ASP A 136 1.66 -9.04 -2.82
C ASP A 136 0.30 -8.91 -2.12
N MET A 137 0.21 -9.28 -0.84
CA MET A 137 -1.01 -9.21 -0.03
C MET A 137 -1.04 -7.90 0.77
N THR A 138 -1.33 -6.81 0.09
CA THR A 138 -1.26 -5.45 0.63
C THR A 138 -2.47 -5.04 1.47
N GLY A 139 -3.41 -5.95 1.70
CA GLY A 139 -4.59 -5.70 2.53
C GLY A 139 -5.72 -4.98 1.79
N LEU A 140 -6.47 -4.17 2.53
CA LEU A 140 -7.57 -3.35 2.01
C LEU A 140 -7.07 -1.94 1.72
N SER A 141 -7.37 -1.42 0.53
CA SER A 141 -7.09 -0.04 0.14
C SER A 141 -8.34 0.58 -0.48
N PHE A 142 -8.75 1.70 0.05
CA PHE A 142 -9.82 2.53 -0.52
C PHE A 142 -9.31 3.95 -0.72
N TYR A 143 -9.58 4.52 -1.90
CA TYR A 143 -9.19 5.87 -2.24
C TYR A 143 -10.25 6.53 -3.10
N LYS A 144 -10.63 7.77 -2.77
CA LYS A 144 -11.58 8.57 -3.55
C LYS A 144 -11.08 9.98 -3.74
N THR A 145 -11.33 10.53 -4.92
CA THR A 145 -10.95 11.90 -5.29
C THR A 145 -12.04 12.55 -6.14
N HIS A 146 -12.20 13.85 -5.96
CA HIS A 146 -12.89 14.69 -6.95
C HIS A 146 -11.85 15.34 -7.85
N ASP A 147 -11.62 14.74 -9.02
CA ASP A 147 -10.54 15.10 -9.93
C ASP A 147 -10.90 16.29 -10.81
N LYS A 148 -10.35 17.46 -10.51
CA LYS A 148 -10.53 18.68 -11.33
C LYS A 148 -9.75 18.62 -12.65
N GLY A 149 -8.80 17.72 -12.75
CA GLY A 149 -7.87 17.59 -13.85
C GLY A 149 -8.10 16.37 -14.72
N VAL A 150 -9.32 15.85 -14.80
CA VAL A 150 -9.66 14.66 -15.62
C VAL A 150 -9.14 14.80 -17.04
N LYS A 151 -9.23 16.00 -17.62
CA LYS A 151 -8.77 16.33 -18.98
C LYS A 151 -7.25 16.59 -19.09
N ILE A 152 -6.52 16.65 -17.99
CA ILE A 152 -5.06 16.85 -18.02
C ILE A 152 -4.42 15.61 -18.65
N ASN A 153 -3.54 15.83 -19.62
CA ASN A 153 -2.92 14.78 -20.43
C ASN A 153 -3.92 13.99 -21.31
N ALA A 154 -5.09 14.56 -21.59
CA ALA A 154 -6.04 13.92 -22.50
C ALA A 154 -5.44 13.68 -23.88
N GLY A 155 -4.49 14.51 -24.32
CA GLY A 155 -3.96 14.42 -25.68
C GLY A 155 -5.10 14.42 -26.68
N ASP A 156 -5.09 13.47 -27.61
CA ASP A 156 -6.17 13.23 -28.56
C ASP A 156 -7.20 12.21 -28.04
N ASP A 157 -7.20 11.93 -26.71
CA ASP A 157 -8.06 10.92 -26.09
C ASP A 157 -9.44 11.52 -25.78
N GLU A 158 -10.31 11.50 -26.78
CA GLU A 158 -11.72 11.92 -26.75
C GLU A 158 -12.49 11.24 -25.58
N TYR A 159 -12.03 10.05 -25.17
CA TYR A 159 -12.61 9.26 -24.08
C TYR A 159 -12.53 9.94 -22.70
N ARG A 160 -11.47 10.73 -22.43
CA ARG A 160 -11.30 11.42 -21.15
C ARG A 160 -12.29 12.56 -20.93
N GLU A 161 -12.90 13.06 -21.98
CA GLU A 161 -13.90 14.13 -21.87
C GLU A 161 -15.18 13.69 -21.18
N HIS A 162 -15.45 12.39 -21.18
CA HIS A 162 -16.66 11.78 -20.61
C HIS A 162 -16.46 11.12 -19.26
N LEU A 163 -15.24 11.18 -18.69
CA LEU A 163 -14.97 10.60 -17.39
C LEU A 163 -15.65 11.41 -16.26
N ASP A 164 -16.22 10.69 -15.32
CA ASP A 164 -16.73 11.28 -14.08
C ASP A 164 -15.57 11.88 -13.27
N PRO A 165 -15.67 13.13 -12.79
CA PRO A 165 -14.67 13.69 -11.88
C PRO A 165 -14.61 12.96 -10.52
N ASP A 166 -15.66 12.28 -10.10
CA ASP A 166 -15.70 11.48 -8.88
C ASP A 166 -15.07 10.11 -9.09
N ARG A 167 -13.76 10.04 -8.91
CA ARG A 167 -12.94 8.86 -9.19
C ARG A 167 -12.59 8.12 -7.91
N TRP A 168 -12.54 6.80 -7.99
CA TRP A 168 -12.26 5.96 -6.83
C TRP A 168 -11.55 4.65 -7.19
N ARG A 169 -10.89 4.10 -6.19
CA ARG A 169 -10.26 2.77 -6.22
C ARG A 169 -10.62 2.02 -4.95
N LEU A 170 -10.95 0.74 -5.08
CA LEU A 170 -11.06 -0.22 -3.99
C LEU A 170 -10.20 -1.43 -4.34
N ALA A 171 -9.24 -1.76 -3.49
CA ALA A 171 -8.45 -2.96 -3.65
C ALA A 171 -8.49 -3.80 -2.37
N LEU A 172 -8.62 -5.11 -2.53
CA LEU A 172 -8.53 -6.07 -1.45
C LEU A 172 -7.57 -7.18 -1.88
N GLN A 173 -6.45 -7.28 -1.19
CA GLN A 173 -5.42 -8.28 -1.43
C GLN A 173 -5.11 -8.94 -0.10
N GLN A 174 -5.81 -10.03 0.20
CA GLN A 174 -5.76 -10.68 1.50
C GLN A 174 -5.76 -12.20 1.36
N MET A 175 -5.12 -12.85 2.31
CA MET A 175 -5.12 -14.29 2.46
C MET A 175 -5.52 -14.67 3.89
N TRP A 176 -6.50 -15.54 4.01
CA TRP A 176 -6.89 -16.13 5.29
C TRP A 176 -6.57 -17.63 5.26
N SER A 177 -5.96 -18.11 6.31
CA SER A 177 -5.68 -19.52 6.51
C SER A 177 -6.38 -20.02 7.76
N HIS A 178 -6.95 -21.22 7.66
CA HIS A 178 -7.59 -21.88 8.79
C HIS A 178 -7.18 -23.34 8.84
N ARG A 179 -6.43 -23.70 9.88
CA ARG A 179 -6.01 -25.07 10.11
C ARG A 179 -7.06 -25.80 10.94
N VAL A 180 -7.72 -26.78 10.33
CA VAL A 180 -8.75 -27.60 11.00
C VAL A 180 -8.10 -28.64 11.92
N ASN A 181 -7.01 -29.24 11.48
CA ASN A 181 -6.22 -30.20 12.23
C ASN A 181 -4.76 -30.15 11.76
N ALA A 182 -3.88 -30.99 12.33
CA ALA A 182 -2.46 -31.02 11.98
C ALA A 182 -2.18 -31.31 10.50
N ARG A 183 -3.15 -31.84 9.74
CA ARG A 183 -2.99 -32.34 8.37
C ARG A 183 -3.82 -31.59 7.34
N THR A 184 -4.83 -30.80 7.76
CA THR A 184 -5.77 -30.15 6.85
C THR A 184 -5.71 -28.64 7.04
N ASP A 185 -5.37 -27.96 5.97
CA ASP A 185 -5.27 -26.51 5.88
C ASP A 185 -6.23 -25.95 4.82
N TRP A 186 -7.02 -24.96 5.19
CA TRP A 186 -7.86 -24.20 4.28
C TRP A 186 -7.27 -22.83 4.05
N ARG A 187 -7.22 -22.38 2.81
CA ARG A 187 -6.79 -21.03 2.46
C ARG A 187 -7.79 -20.37 1.53
N LEU A 188 -8.11 -19.14 1.87
CA LEU A 188 -8.89 -18.26 1.01
C LEU A 188 -8.00 -17.08 0.64
N LYS A 189 -7.66 -16.94 -0.66
CA LYS A 189 -6.91 -15.83 -1.20
C LYS A 189 -7.84 -14.97 -2.05
N ALA A 190 -7.95 -13.68 -1.71
CA ALA A 190 -8.70 -12.71 -2.48
C ALA A 190 -7.75 -11.67 -3.07
N ASN A 191 -7.87 -11.41 -4.36
CA ASN A 191 -7.23 -10.31 -5.06
C ASN A 191 -8.31 -9.59 -5.88
N VAL A 192 -8.80 -8.48 -5.37
CA VAL A 192 -9.90 -7.71 -5.94
C VAL A 192 -9.43 -6.29 -6.16
N ASN A 193 -9.60 -5.78 -7.37
CA ASN A 193 -9.22 -4.42 -7.75
C ASN A 193 -10.39 -3.79 -8.53
N MET A 194 -11.13 -2.93 -7.87
CA MET A 194 -12.25 -2.20 -8.46
C MET A 194 -11.84 -0.75 -8.68
N LEU A 195 -12.09 -0.24 -9.86
CA LEU A 195 -11.69 1.10 -10.28
C LEU A 195 -12.89 1.81 -10.89
N SER A 196 -12.95 3.12 -10.72
CA SER A 196 -13.98 3.96 -11.36
C SER A 196 -13.83 4.02 -12.87
N ASP A 197 -12.58 4.01 -13.35
CA ASP A 197 -12.22 4.17 -14.76
C ASP A 197 -10.82 3.57 -15.04
N GLU A 198 -10.50 3.38 -16.32
CA GLU A 198 -9.23 2.79 -16.78
C GLU A 198 -7.99 3.65 -16.50
N TYR A 199 -8.17 4.96 -16.33
CA TYR A 199 -7.07 5.90 -16.11
C TYR A 199 -6.75 6.10 -14.62
N MET A 200 -7.57 5.59 -13.71
CA MET A 200 -7.40 5.77 -12.25
C MET A 200 -6.02 5.35 -11.77
N LEU A 201 -5.55 4.18 -12.20
CA LEU A 201 -4.21 3.71 -11.83
C LEU A 201 -3.10 4.56 -12.45
N ARG A 202 -3.22 4.88 -13.75
CA ARG A 202 -2.21 5.68 -14.44
C ARG A 202 -2.04 7.08 -13.83
N ASP A 203 -3.15 7.68 -13.42
CA ASP A 203 -3.18 9.07 -12.96
C ASP A 203 -2.79 9.21 -11.48
N PHE A 204 -3.17 8.27 -10.62
CA PHE A 204 -2.98 8.38 -9.17
C PHE A 204 -1.98 7.36 -8.60
N TYR A 205 -1.80 6.22 -9.27
CA TYR A 205 -0.94 5.11 -8.84
C TYR A 205 0.02 4.67 -9.95
N PRO A 206 0.87 5.58 -10.50
CA PRO A 206 1.71 5.26 -11.65
C PRO A 206 2.66 4.09 -11.42
N GLU A 207 3.09 3.86 -10.18
CA GLU A 207 3.97 2.76 -9.81
C GLU A 207 3.23 1.40 -9.87
N ILE A 208 1.97 1.37 -9.43
CA ILE A 208 1.11 0.18 -9.58
C ILE A 208 0.81 -0.06 -11.05
N TYR A 209 0.46 0.99 -11.79
CA TYR A 209 0.19 0.92 -13.23
C TYR A 209 1.38 0.38 -14.03
N GLN A 210 2.60 0.79 -13.71
CA GLN A 210 3.81 0.30 -14.38
C GLN A 210 4.08 -1.19 -14.11
N ARG A 211 3.74 -1.69 -12.93
CA ARG A 211 3.88 -3.12 -12.59
C ARG A 211 2.76 -3.95 -13.21
N ASN A 212 1.55 -3.46 -13.14
CA ASN A 212 0.35 -4.14 -13.62
C ASN A 212 -0.72 -3.12 -14.03
N SER A 213 -0.82 -2.86 -15.34
CA SER A 213 -1.78 -1.90 -15.89
C SER A 213 -3.23 -2.41 -15.88
N SER A 214 -3.42 -3.73 -15.81
CA SER A 214 -4.73 -4.37 -15.80
C SER A 214 -4.77 -5.42 -14.66
N PRO A 215 -5.02 -4.99 -13.43
CA PRO A 215 -5.02 -5.88 -12.28
C PRO A 215 -6.13 -6.92 -12.38
N ASP A 216 -5.77 -8.17 -12.13
CA ASP A 216 -6.68 -9.30 -12.15
C ASP A 216 -7.57 -9.31 -10.90
N ASN A 217 -8.75 -9.91 -11.04
CA ASN A 217 -9.73 -10.04 -9.95
C ASN A 217 -10.03 -11.52 -9.74
N THR A 218 -9.49 -12.08 -8.66
CA THR A 218 -9.57 -13.50 -8.39
C THR A 218 -9.89 -13.78 -6.92
N VAL A 219 -10.67 -14.83 -6.72
CA VAL A 219 -10.87 -15.45 -5.40
C VAL A 219 -10.52 -16.92 -5.53
N LEU A 220 -9.55 -17.36 -4.75
CA LEU A 220 -9.06 -18.74 -4.71
C LEU A 220 -9.37 -19.33 -3.33
N LEU A 221 -10.17 -20.40 -3.32
CA LEU A 221 -10.35 -21.25 -2.15
C LEU A 221 -9.55 -22.54 -2.38
N SER A 222 -8.65 -22.86 -1.48
CA SER A 222 -7.89 -24.10 -1.51
C SER A 222 -8.00 -24.87 -0.20
N ARG A 223 -7.97 -26.18 -0.30
CA ARG A 223 -7.88 -27.10 0.82
C ARG A 223 -6.80 -28.13 0.52
N THR A 224 -5.80 -28.20 1.38
CA THR A 224 -4.69 -29.14 1.27
C THR A 224 -4.73 -30.08 2.46
N ASP A 225 -4.64 -31.40 2.20
CA ASP A 225 -4.39 -32.41 3.22
C ASP A 225 -3.23 -33.33 2.79
N ASP A 226 -2.87 -34.31 3.63
CA ASP A 226 -1.71 -35.20 3.38
C ASP A 226 -1.79 -35.94 2.03
N THR A 227 -2.97 -36.12 1.45
CA THR A 227 -3.20 -36.95 0.26
C THR A 227 -3.99 -36.27 -0.83
N ASN A 228 -4.66 -35.16 -0.53
CA ASN A 228 -5.53 -34.51 -1.49
C ASN A 228 -5.30 -32.99 -1.46
N ASP A 229 -5.28 -32.42 -2.64
CA ASP A 229 -5.31 -30.98 -2.84
C ASP A 229 -6.54 -30.61 -3.68
N PHE A 230 -7.30 -29.67 -3.16
CA PHE A 230 -8.50 -29.14 -3.78
C PHE A 230 -8.35 -27.65 -3.97
N SER A 231 -8.66 -27.13 -5.14
CA SER A 231 -8.73 -25.69 -5.36
C SER A 231 -9.93 -25.30 -6.23
N LEU A 232 -10.52 -24.16 -5.87
CA LEU A 232 -11.57 -23.49 -6.62
C LEU A 232 -11.13 -22.04 -6.85
N LEU A 233 -10.81 -21.73 -8.10
CA LEU A 233 -10.49 -20.38 -8.55
C LEU A 233 -11.69 -19.76 -9.25
N GLN A 234 -12.13 -18.61 -8.78
CA GLN A 234 -13.09 -17.76 -9.47
C GLN A 234 -12.41 -16.49 -9.95
N ARG A 235 -12.38 -16.26 -11.25
CA ARG A 235 -12.00 -14.98 -11.86
C ARG A 235 -13.24 -14.23 -12.29
N PHE A 236 -13.29 -12.92 -12.01
CA PHE A 236 -14.41 -12.05 -12.33
C PHE A 236 -13.93 -10.70 -12.86
N VAL A 237 -14.80 -9.98 -13.55
CA VAL A 237 -14.49 -8.71 -14.24
C VAL A 237 -15.38 -7.61 -13.67
N PRO A 238 -14.99 -6.97 -12.54
CA PRO A 238 -15.79 -5.88 -11.97
C PRO A 238 -15.64 -4.58 -12.76
N ASN A 239 -14.56 -4.45 -13.54
CA ASN A 239 -14.22 -3.27 -14.30
C ASN A 239 -14.52 -3.50 -15.78
N ASN A 240 -15.57 -2.89 -16.31
CA ASN A 240 -16.05 -3.12 -17.69
C ASN A 240 -15.08 -2.67 -18.79
N PHE A 241 -14.04 -1.94 -18.44
CA PHE A 241 -13.03 -1.41 -19.37
C PHE A 241 -11.80 -2.32 -19.52
N TYR A 242 -11.67 -3.37 -18.72
CA TYR A 242 -10.61 -4.35 -18.91
C TYR A 242 -11.11 -5.57 -19.66
N MET A 243 -10.33 -6.00 -20.66
CA MET A 243 -10.55 -7.29 -21.32
C MET A 243 -9.98 -8.40 -20.43
N ALA A 244 -10.81 -8.98 -19.58
CA ALA A 244 -10.46 -10.15 -18.80
C ALA A 244 -11.53 -11.22 -19.01
N ASP A 245 -11.12 -12.48 -19.03
CA ASP A 245 -12.06 -13.60 -19.13
C ASP A 245 -12.65 -13.89 -17.75
N GLN A 246 -13.97 -13.97 -17.70
CA GLN A 246 -14.66 -14.52 -16.54
C GLN A 246 -14.51 -16.05 -16.56
N ARG A 247 -13.85 -16.61 -15.55
CA ARG A 247 -13.50 -18.03 -15.54
C ARG A 247 -13.65 -18.61 -14.14
N THR A 248 -14.23 -19.81 -14.10
CA THR A 248 -14.25 -20.65 -12.91
C THR A 248 -13.42 -21.89 -13.18
N GLU A 249 -12.44 -22.15 -12.33
CA GLU A 249 -11.57 -23.32 -12.44
C GLU A 249 -11.69 -24.14 -11.16
N PHE A 250 -11.87 -25.43 -11.36
CA PHE A 250 -11.85 -26.41 -10.28
C PHE A 250 -10.67 -27.37 -10.53
N SER A 251 -9.83 -27.55 -9.52
CA SER A 251 -8.76 -28.51 -9.55
C SER A 251 -8.87 -29.45 -8.35
N TYR A 252 -8.65 -30.71 -8.59
CA TYR A 252 -8.52 -31.74 -7.57
C TYR A 252 -7.34 -32.62 -7.91
N GLU A 253 -6.37 -32.70 -7.03
CA GLU A 253 -5.19 -33.53 -7.16
C GLU A 253 -5.11 -34.51 -6.00
N ARG A 254 -4.79 -35.76 -6.32
CA ARG A 254 -4.51 -36.77 -5.34
C ARG A 254 -3.03 -37.07 -5.27
N ILE A 255 -2.42 -36.73 -4.16
CA ILE A 255 -0.98 -36.90 -3.94
C ILE A 255 -0.73 -38.34 -3.49
N LYS A 256 0.12 -39.05 -4.25
CA LYS A 256 0.69 -40.38 -3.98
C LYS A 256 -0.03 -41.27 -2.98
N SER A 257 -0.93 -42.07 -3.43
CA SER A 257 -1.59 -43.07 -2.60
C SER A 257 -1.32 -44.50 -3.12
N PRO A 258 -1.13 -45.50 -2.22
CA PRO A 258 -0.89 -46.88 -2.65
C PRO A 258 -2.14 -47.47 -3.33
N ILE A 259 -1.94 -48.17 -4.44
CA ILE A 259 -3.00 -48.90 -5.11
C ILE A 259 -3.18 -50.25 -4.40
N PHE A 260 -4.33 -50.46 -3.75
CA PHE A 260 -4.73 -51.74 -3.15
C PHE A 260 -3.65 -52.44 -2.30
N ARG A 261 -2.99 -51.77 -1.37
CA ARG A 261 -1.88 -52.34 -0.56
C ARG A 261 -0.63 -52.76 -1.36
N SER A 262 -0.51 -52.36 -2.61
CA SER A 262 0.68 -52.61 -3.41
C SER A 262 1.77 -51.57 -3.13
N PRO A 263 3.06 -51.85 -3.41
CA PRO A 263 4.11 -50.82 -3.32
C PRO A 263 4.03 -49.77 -4.46
N VAL A 264 3.08 -49.90 -5.38
CA VAL A 264 2.88 -48.98 -6.50
C VAL A 264 2.09 -47.78 -6.01
N MET A 265 2.64 -46.60 -6.20
CA MET A 265 2.02 -45.33 -5.89
C MET A 265 1.26 -44.79 -7.10
N TYR A 266 0.10 -44.26 -6.84
CA TYR A 266 -0.74 -43.54 -7.80
C TYR A 266 -0.75 -42.05 -7.50
N GLU A 267 -0.60 -41.25 -8.54
CA GLU A 267 -0.67 -39.80 -8.50
C GLU A 267 -1.58 -39.34 -9.64
N SER A 268 -2.55 -38.50 -9.39
CA SER A 268 -3.48 -37.96 -10.39
C SER A 268 -3.69 -36.49 -10.22
#